data_6eb3540538bd48aec24c9604abfba3ab
#
_entry.id   6eb3540538bd48aec24c9604abfba3ab
#
_cell.length_a   1.000
_cell.length_b   1.000
_cell.length_c   1.000
_cell.angle_alpha   90.00
_cell.angle_beta   90.00
_cell.angle_gamma   90.00
#
_symmetry.space_group_name_H-M   'P 1'
#
loop_
_entity.id
_entity.type
_entity.pdbx_description
1 polymer ?
#
loop_
_entity_poly.entity_id
_entity_poly.type
_entity_poly.pdbx_seq_one_letter_code
_entity_poly.pdbx_strand_id
1 'polypeptide(L)'
;TIYGLIDTALLGNVDQVDKIFKTMMTDNAMPIQLSSSLYREVKSIINMSIELQRIKDINSVLNTHRVWNKRKPIITSILKRYPYQRLQKLLLSLGRIDRSIKGMDNLNVIDELHTLLLNLAGKTPWAQ
;
A
#
# COMPACT_ATOMS: atom_id res chain seq x y z
N THR A 1 -0.90 1.70 -14.75
CA THR A 1 -1.72 2.64 -13.96
C THR A 1 -1.33 2.62 -12.49
N ILE A 2 -1.72 3.67 -11.77
CA ILE A 2 -1.48 3.74 -10.32
C ILE A 2 -2.12 2.56 -9.60
N TYR A 3 -3.35 2.22 -9.96
CA TYR A 3 -4.05 1.10 -9.32
C TYR A 3 -3.40 -0.24 -9.67
N GLY A 4 -2.89 -0.39 -10.87
CA GLY A 4 -2.14 -1.58 -11.26
C GLY A 4 -0.87 -1.74 -10.42
N LEU A 5 -0.16 -0.64 -10.18
CA LEU A 5 1.03 -0.65 -9.34
C LEU A 5 0.70 -1.04 -7.89
N ILE A 6 -0.34 -0.43 -7.32
CA ILE A 6 -0.77 -0.72 -5.96
C ILE A 6 -1.18 -2.19 -5.83
N ASP A 7 -1.99 -2.69 -6.74
CA ASP A 7 -2.45 -4.08 -6.72
C ASP A 7 -1.28 -5.07 -6.85
N THR A 8 -0.29 -4.74 -7.67
CA THR A 8 0.92 -5.55 -7.81
C THR A 8 1.69 -5.64 -6.48
N ALA A 9 1.79 -4.52 -5.76
CA ALA A 9 2.41 -4.49 -4.44
C ALA A 9 1.59 -5.30 -3.42
N LEU A 10 0.28 -5.15 -3.41
CA LEU A 10 -0.59 -5.89 -2.49
C LEU A 10 -0.52 -7.40 -2.72
N LEU A 11 -0.28 -7.83 -3.96
CA LEU A 11 -0.09 -9.24 -4.29
C LEU A 11 1.28 -9.79 -3.89
N GLY A 12 2.24 -8.91 -3.60
CA GLY A 12 3.55 -9.34 -3.17
C GLY A 12 4.56 -9.55 -4.29
N ASN A 13 4.34 -8.98 -5.47
CA ASN A 13 5.23 -9.14 -6.62
C ASN A 13 6.29 -8.03 -6.64
N VAL A 14 7.39 -8.23 -5.91
CA VAL A 14 8.47 -7.24 -5.73
C VAL A 14 9.09 -6.82 -7.06
N ASP A 15 9.43 -7.77 -7.92
CA ASP A 15 10.13 -7.47 -9.17
C ASP A 15 9.26 -6.62 -10.11
N GLN A 16 7.98 -6.94 -10.17
CA GLN A 16 7.05 -6.21 -11.03
C GLN A 16 6.79 -4.80 -10.49
N VAL A 17 6.72 -4.64 -9.17
CA VAL A 17 6.60 -3.32 -8.54
C VAL A 17 7.74 -2.42 -8.98
N ASP A 18 8.97 -2.93 -8.91
CA ASP A 18 10.16 -2.14 -9.25
C ASP A 18 10.10 -1.67 -10.71
N LYS A 19 9.74 -2.57 -11.61
CA LYS A 19 9.65 -2.24 -13.05
C LYS A 19 8.58 -1.20 -13.34
N ILE A 20 7.38 -1.40 -12.80
CA ILE A 20 6.26 -0.48 -13.03
C ILE A 20 6.57 0.89 -12.44
N PHE A 21 7.10 0.93 -11.22
CA PHE A 21 7.42 2.17 -10.54
C PHE A 21 8.40 3.02 -11.34
N LYS A 22 9.48 2.43 -11.81
CA LYS A 22 10.49 3.15 -12.59
C LYS A 22 9.92 3.77 -13.86
N THR A 23 9.04 3.04 -14.54
CA THR A 23 8.39 3.54 -15.75
C THR A 23 7.44 4.69 -15.45
N MET A 24 6.66 4.59 -14.37
CA MET A 24 5.64 5.58 -14.03
C MET A 24 6.21 6.89 -13.50
N MET A 25 7.35 6.85 -12.83
CA MET A 25 7.92 8.04 -12.18
C MET A 25 8.58 9.02 -13.17
N THR A 26 8.40 8.80 -14.47
CA THR A 26 8.79 9.80 -15.47
C THR A 26 7.82 10.99 -15.54
N ASP A 27 6.61 10.86 -14.97
CA ASP A 27 5.59 11.91 -14.93
C ASP A 27 5.63 12.59 -13.56
N ASN A 28 5.78 13.91 -13.54
CA ASN A 28 5.92 14.68 -12.30
C ASN A 28 4.67 14.67 -11.42
N ALA A 29 3.49 14.41 -11.99
CA ALA A 29 2.24 14.38 -11.23
C ALA A 29 2.02 13.04 -10.52
N MET A 30 2.73 12.00 -10.92
CA MET A 30 2.52 10.64 -10.39
C MET A 30 2.79 10.51 -8.89
N PRO A 31 3.85 11.13 -8.31
CA PRO A 31 4.07 10.98 -6.87
C PRO A 31 2.90 11.46 -6.01
N ILE A 32 2.28 12.57 -6.37
CA ILE A 32 1.13 13.12 -5.63
C ILE A 32 -0.06 12.17 -5.71
N GLN A 33 -0.40 11.72 -6.90
CA GLN A 33 -1.53 10.82 -7.13
C GLN A 33 -1.31 9.46 -6.46
N LEU A 34 -0.10 8.93 -6.57
CA LEU A 34 0.25 7.65 -5.96
C LEU A 34 0.18 7.73 -4.44
N SER A 35 0.72 8.78 -3.84
CA SER A 35 0.67 8.97 -2.39
C SER A 35 -0.77 9.02 -1.87
N SER A 36 -1.63 9.79 -2.53
CA SER A 36 -3.04 9.90 -2.15
C SER A 36 -3.78 8.57 -2.27
N SER A 37 -3.55 7.85 -3.37
CA SER A 37 -4.20 6.56 -3.60
C SER A 37 -3.73 5.51 -2.62
N LEU A 38 -2.42 5.47 -2.33
CA LEU A 38 -1.87 4.56 -1.33
C LEU A 38 -2.43 4.85 0.06
N TYR A 39 -2.55 6.11 0.43
CA TYR A 39 -3.09 6.47 1.73
C TYR A 39 -4.51 5.92 1.89
N ARG A 40 -5.38 6.16 0.91
CA ARG A 40 -6.75 5.65 0.95
C ARG A 40 -6.80 4.12 1.00
N GLU A 41 -5.96 3.47 0.21
CA GLU A 41 -5.94 2.01 0.15
C GLU A 41 -5.44 1.40 1.45
N VAL A 42 -4.34 1.90 2.00
CA VAL A 42 -3.79 1.40 3.26
C VAL A 42 -4.78 1.63 4.40
N LYS A 43 -5.42 2.79 4.44
CA LYS A 43 -6.43 3.08 5.46
C LYS A 43 -7.62 2.11 5.38
N SER A 44 -8.08 1.82 4.18
CA SER A 44 -9.15 0.83 3.96
C SER A 44 -8.73 -0.56 4.45
N ILE A 45 -7.52 -0.98 4.11
CA ILE A 45 -6.99 -2.28 4.54
C ILE A 45 -6.85 -2.35 6.05
N ILE A 46 -6.41 -1.26 6.69
CA ILE A 46 -6.34 -1.19 8.15
C ILE A 46 -7.73 -1.42 8.77
N ASN A 47 -8.75 -0.76 8.24
CA ASN A 47 -10.12 -0.94 8.74
C ASN A 47 -10.59 -2.39 8.59
N MET A 48 -10.29 -3.02 7.47
CA MET A 48 -10.59 -4.44 7.27
C MET A 48 -9.81 -5.33 8.23
N SER A 49 -8.55 -5.01 8.48
CA SER A 49 -7.70 -5.76 9.41
C SER A 49 -8.24 -5.69 10.84
N ILE A 50 -8.71 -4.53 11.27
CA ILE A 50 -9.33 -4.36 12.59
C ILE A 50 -10.59 -5.22 12.70
N GLU A 51 -11.46 -5.16 11.72
CA GLU A 51 -12.70 -5.92 11.71
C GLU A 51 -12.44 -7.43 11.66
N LEU A 52 -11.41 -7.85 10.93
CA LEU A 52 -11.03 -9.25 10.83
C LEU A 52 -10.63 -9.84 12.19
N GLN A 53 -10.01 -9.04 13.07
CA GLN A 53 -9.68 -9.49 14.41
C GLN A 53 -10.92 -9.80 15.24
N ARG A 54 -12.02 -9.11 15.00
CA ARG A 54 -13.29 -9.30 15.70
C ARG A 54 -14.11 -10.43 15.08
N ILE A 55 -14.31 -10.39 13.76
CA ILE A 55 -15.18 -11.33 13.05
C ILE A 55 -14.48 -12.66 12.76
N LYS A 56 -13.18 -12.61 12.42
CA LYS A 56 -12.34 -13.80 12.14
C LYS A 56 -12.78 -14.59 10.89
N ASP A 57 -13.47 -13.90 9.96
CA ASP A 57 -13.89 -14.49 8.69
C ASP A 57 -13.60 -13.51 7.58
N ILE A 58 -12.57 -13.81 6.77
CA ILE A 58 -12.11 -12.93 5.70
C ILE A 58 -13.24 -12.64 4.71
N ASN A 59 -13.99 -13.66 4.29
CA ASN A 59 -15.04 -13.46 3.28
C ASN A 59 -16.12 -12.49 3.77
N SER A 60 -16.52 -12.60 5.04
CA SER A 60 -17.48 -11.65 5.63
C SER A 60 -16.95 -10.22 5.63
N VAL A 61 -15.67 -10.05 5.99
CA VAL A 61 -15.04 -8.73 6.00
C VAL A 61 -15.00 -8.13 4.61
N LEU A 62 -14.55 -8.91 3.62
CA LEU A 62 -14.47 -8.44 2.23
C LEU A 62 -15.84 -8.04 1.70
N ASN A 63 -16.87 -8.82 2.01
CA ASN A 63 -18.24 -8.54 1.57
C ASN A 63 -18.81 -7.29 2.24
N THR A 64 -18.58 -7.13 3.54
CA THR A 64 -19.03 -5.94 4.29
C THR A 64 -18.39 -4.67 3.71
N HIS A 65 -17.13 -4.72 3.32
CA HIS A 65 -16.41 -3.59 2.73
C HIS A 65 -16.62 -3.48 1.22
N ARG A 66 -17.50 -4.30 0.64
CA ARG A 66 -17.87 -4.26 -0.78
C ARG A 66 -16.66 -4.39 -1.71
N VAL A 67 -15.73 -5.24 -1.35
CA VAL A 67 -14.57 -5.53 -2.20
C VAL A 67 -15.06 -6.27 -3.44
N TRP A 68 -14.67 -5.78 -4.61
CA TRP A 68 -15.03 -6.43 -5.87
C TRP A 68 -14.44 -7.83 -5.95
N ASN A 69 -15.15 -8.75 -6.58
CA ASN A 69 -14.71 -10.13 -6.70
C ASN A 69 -13.30 -10.25 -7.28
N LYS A 70 -12.97 -9.42 -8.28
CA LYS A 70 -11.63 -9.42 -8.88
C LYS A 70 -10.53 -9.02 -7.91
N ARG A 71 -10.85 -8.20 -6.92
CA ARG A 71 -9.88 -7.71 -5.94
C ARG A 71 -9.81 -8.55 -4.67
N LYS A 72 -10.77 -9.46 -4.46
CA LYS A 72 -10.77 -10.30 -3.25
C LYS A 72 -9.48 -11.08 -3.04
N PRO A 73 -8.90 -11.73 -4.06
CA PRO A 73 -7.60 -12.40 -3.86
C PRO A 73 -6.49 -11.44 -3.49
N ILE A 74 -6.50 -10.23 -4.04
CA ILE A 74 -5.49 -9.21 -3.78
C ILE A 74 -5.55 -8.77 -2.32
N ILE A 75 -6.73 -8.40 -1.85
CA ILE A 75 -6.94 -7.95 -0.47
C ILE A 75 -6.71 -9.10 0.52
N THR A 76 -7.14 -10.30 0.19
CA THR A 76 -6.86 -11.48 1.01
C THR A 76 -5.36 -11.69 1.20
N SER A 77 -4.59 -11.53 0.13
CA SER A 77 -3.13 -11.66 0.17
C SER A 77 -2.52 -10.72 1.20
N ILE A 78 -2.85 -9.44 1.15
CA ILE A 78 -2.27 -8.47 2.08
C ILE A 78 -2.77 -8.67 3.51
N LEU A 79 -4.05 -9.01 3.69
CA LEU A 79 -4.59 -9.25 5.04
C LEU A 79 -3.93 -10.45 5.72
N LYS A 80 -3.57 -11.47 4.96
CA LYS A 80 -2.89 -12.66 5.51
C LYS A 80 -1.41 -12.42 5.78
N ARG A 81 -0.77 -11.57 4.99
CA ARG A 81 0.68 -11.43 4.97
C ARG A 81 1.18 -10.29 5.85
N TYR A 82 0.33 -9.26 6.06
CA TYR A 82 0.78 -8.01 6.69
C TYR A 82 0.05 -7.76 8.01
N PRO A 83 0.77 -7.76 9.14
CA PRO A 83 0.11 -7.50 10.44
C PRO A 83 -0.38 -6.06 10.55
N TYR A 84 -1.41 -5.85 11.33
CA TYR A 84 -2.03 -4.55 11.58
C TYR A 84 -0.99 -3.48 11.98
N GLN A 85 -0.06 -3.84 12.86
CA GLN A 85 0.95 -2.89 13.35
C GLN A 85 1.87 -2.40 12.22
N ARG A 86 2.18 -3.26 11.27
CA ARG A 86 2.99 -2.86 10.11
C ARG A 86 2.21 -1.98 9.15
N LEU A 87 0.91 -2.23 8.99
CA LEU A 87 0.04 -1.36 8.19
C LEU A 87 -0.02 0.04 8.79
N GLN A 88 -0.10 0.16 10.11
CA GLN A 88 -0.06 1.45 10.78
C GLN A 88 1.24 2.20 10.53
N LYS A 89 2.38 1.51 10.55
CA LYS A 89 3.68 2.12 10.24
C LYS A 89 3.72 2.65 8.80
N LEU A 90 3.15 1.92 7.86
CA LEU A 90 3.04 2.40 6.48
C LEU A 90 2.20 3.68 6.41
N LEU A 91 1.11 3.73 7.15
CA LEU A 91 0.26 4.92 7.17
C LEU A 91 0.99 6.14 7.71
N LEU A 92 1.79 5.96 8.77
CA LEU A 92 2.62 7.04 9.31
C LEU A 92 3.66 7.52 8.29
N SER A 93 4.29 6.59 7.57
CA SER A 93 5.24 6.93 6.51
C SER A 93 4.56 7.72 5.38
N LEU A 94 3.35 7.33 5.01
CA LEU A 94 2.56 8.06 4.00
C LEU A 94 2.22 9.47 4.46
N GLY A 95 1.98 9.66 5.77
CA GLY A 95 1.77 10.99 6.33
C GLY A 95 3.00 11.89 6.19
N ARG A 96 4.20 11.35 6.43
CA ARG A 96 5.45 12.11 6.23
C ARG A 96 5.70 12.42 4.75
N ILE A 97 5.39 11.48 3.87
CA ILE A 97 5.50 11.69 2.43
C ILE A 97 4.57 12.83 2.00
N ASP A 98 3.33 12.83 2.49
CA ASP A 98 2.37 13.90 2.19
C ASP A 98 2.90 15.27 2.66
N ARG A 99 3.44 15.34 3.87
CA ARG A 99 4.03 16.59 4.38
C ARG A 99 5.23 17.02 3.53
N SER A 100 6.03 16.08 3.04
CA SER A 100 7.17 16.39 2.19
C SER A 100 6.72 16.94 0.83
N ILE A 101 5.64 16.38 0.27
CA ILE A 101 5.04 16.90 -0.97
C ILE A 101 4.58 18.35 -0.77
N LYS A 102 4.04 18.66 0.40
CA LYS A 102 3.54 20.00 0.74
C LYS A 102 4.64 20.97 1.22
N GLY A 103 5.89 20.53 1.23
CA GLY A 103 7.01 21.35 1.65
C GLY A 103 7.20 21.48 3.15
N MET A 104 6.50 20.66 3.96
CA MET A 104 6.56 20.72 5.42
C MET A 104 7.50 19.69 6.04
N ASP A 105 8.17 18.89 5.21
CA ASP A 105 9.17 17.91 5.60
C ASP A 105 10.16 17.80 4.44
N ASN A 106 11.27 17.08 4.62
CA ASN A 106 12.36 17.08 3.65
C ASN A 106 12.72 15.68 3.11
N LEU A 107 11.78 14.75 3.10
CA LEU A 107 12.02 13.43 2.54
C LEU A 107 12.19 13.51 1.01
N ASN A 108 12.98 12.59 0.47
CA ASN A 108 12.96 12.34 -0.96
C ASN A 108 11.71 11.52 -1.28
N VAL A 109 10.69 12.18 -1.85
CA VAL A 109 9.36 11.60 -2.01
C VAL A 109 9.39 10.36 -2.90
N ILE A 110 10.12 10.41 -4.02
CA ILE A 110 10.17 9.28 -4.96
C ILE A 110 10.84 8.08 -4.29
N ASP A 111 11.96 8.28 -3.62
CA ASP A 111 12.66 7.19 -2.94
C ASP A 111 11.81 6.59 -1.82
N GLU A 112 11.11 7.43 -1.07
CA GLU A 112 10.26 6.96 0.01
C GLU A 112 9.04 6.19 -0.50
N LEU A 113 8.43 6.63 -1.58
CA LEU A 113 7.32 5.90 -2.22
C LEU A 113 7.80 4.55 -2.76
N HIS A 114 8.98 4.52 -3.38
CA HIS A 114 9.56 3.28 -3.88
C HIS A 114 9.80 2.28 -2.75
N THR A 115 10.45 2.74 -1.69
CA THR A 115 10.72 1.91 -0.50
C THR A 115 9.41 1.39 0.11
N LEU A 116 8.40 2.24 0.23
CA LEU A 116 7.12 1.86 0.81
C LEU A 116 6.43 0.78 -0.02
N LEU A 117 6.41 0.94 -1.34
CA LEU A 117 5.80 -0.06 -2.23
C LEU A 117 6.54 -1.40 -2.17
N LEU A 118 7.87 -1.37 -2.11
CA LEU A 118 8.65 -2.59 -1.98
C LEU A 118 8.38 -3.27 -0.62
N ASN A 119 8.27 -2.49 0.44
CA ASN A 119 7.90 -3.03 1.76
C ASN A 119 6.51 -3.66 1.73
N LEU A 120 5.55 -2.99 1.12
CA LEU A 120 4.19 -3.50 0.98
C LEU A 120 4.17 -4.82 0.22
N ALA A 121 5.04 -4.96 -0.78
CA ALA A 121 5.18 -6.18 -1.56
C ALA A 121 5.94 -7.30 -0.81
N GLY A 122 6.53 -6.98 0.34
CA GLY A 122 7.19 -7.98 1.19
C GLY A 122 8.71 -7.87 1.26
N LYS A 123 9.32 -6.93 0.55
CA LYS A 123 10.76 -6.68 0.65
C LYS A 123 11.01 -5.72 1.79
N THR A 124 11.63 -6.18 2.88
CA THR A 124 11.96 -5.33 4.02
C THR A 124 13.47 -5.19 4.15
N PRO A 125 13.98 -3.98 4.42
CA PRO A 125 15.42 -3.75 4.48
C PRO A 125 16.13 -4.55 5.59
N TRP A 126 15.39 -4.87 6.64
CA TRP A 126 15.91 -5.61 7.80
C TRP A 126 15.50 -7.07 7.84
N ALA A 127 14.75 -7.55 6.85
CA ALA A 127 14.32 -8.96 6.77
C ALA A 127 15.42 -9.75 6.06
N GLN A 128 16.36 -10.19 6.79
CA GLN A 128 17.51 -10.93 6.29
C GLN A 128 17.31 -12.43 6.44
#